data_741f2b1b9723963bc8dc0ae456899e74
#
_entry.id   741f2b1b9723963bc8dc0ae456899e74
#
_cell.length_a   1.000
_cell.length_b   1.000
_cell.length_c   1.000
_cell.angle_alpha   90.00
_cell.angle_beta   90.00
_cell.angle_gamma   90.00
#
_symmetry.space_group_name_H-M   'P 1'
#
loop_
_entity.id
_entity.type
_entity.pdbx_description
1 polymer ?
#
loop_
_entity_poly.entity_id
_entity_poly.type
_entity_poly.pdbx_seq_one_letter_code
_entity_poly.pdbx_strand_id
1 'polypeptide(L)'
;MAKSKTENGRKGNIVSFTAMNKFKLEGTIGSDGMVTRVQTKFPNPVLGDMDYFFTYSDYKDFGGVKFPTKIVQSEGGFPVNELTVTNVQLNVAVDIAVPANVQTATIPPVTIATTKIADGVWFLGGGSHHSVVVEFDKFITVIEGPLAEERSLAVIAEAKKLVPNKPIKYLVSTHHHFDHSGGLRTYVSEGATIVTEASNKPYFGKTFMVPATIQPDAQSKAHKKPSVQAVTDKFVITDGKQTIEVYPTKGDQHTDELMVAYIVPAKILVEADSYSPGPPNAPPPNPVPPNALILYDNMQRLKLEPVTVVGIHGRGPVPTAEFLKFIGKS
;
A
#
# COMPACT_ATOMS: atom_id res chain seq x y z
N MET A 1 -16.38 -16.87 -28.02
CA MET A 1 -17.80 -17.27 -28.17
C MET A 1 -18.68 -16.15 -27.67
N ALA A 2 -19.71 -15.77 -28.42
CA ALA A 2 -20.71 -14.81 -27.97
C ALA A 2 -21.77 -15.55 -27.14
N LYS A 3 -22.07 -15.06 -25.92
CA LYS A 3 -23.17 -15.57 -25.09
C LYS A 3 -24.17 -14.43 -24.84
N SER A 4 -25.47 -14.75 -24.93
CA SER A 4 -26.51 -13.79 -24.57
C SER A 4 -26.66 -13.70 -23.04
N LYS A 5 -26.71 -12.48 -22.47
CA LYS A 5 -26.96 -12.22 -21.06
C LYS A 5 -27.99 -11.11 -20.93
N THR A 6 -28.83 -11.21 -19.91
CA THR A 6 -29.70 -10.10 -19.50
C THR A 6 -29.13 -9.45 -18.24
N GLU A 7 -28.79 -8.18 -18.31
CA GLU A 7 -28.27 -7.40 -17.17
C GLU A 7 -29.15 -6.16 -17.01
N ASN A 8 -29.68 -5.94 -15.81
CA ASN A 8 -30.64 -4.85 -15.49
C ASN A 8 -31.83 -4.78 -16.46
N GLY A 9 -32.39 -5.95 -16.85
CA GLY A 9 -33.55 -6.05 -17.74
C GLY A 9 -33.27 -5.82 -19.23
N ARG A 10 -32.01 -5.55 -19.64
CA ARG A 10 -31.60 -5.36 -21.02
C ARG A 10 -30.86 -6.59 -21.55
N LYS A 11 -31.27 -7.10 -22.72
CA LYS A 11 -30.55 -8.17 -23.43
C LYS A 11 -29.29 -7.58 -24.03
N GLY A 12 -28.14 -8.21 -23.77
CA GLY A 12 -26.88 -7.88 -24.38
C GLY A 12 -26.12 -9.14 -24.81
N ASN A 13 -25.12 -8.98 -25.62
CA ASN A 13 -24.20 -10.05 -26.01
C ASN A 13 -22.89 -9.88 -25.26
N ILE A 14 -22.40 -10.96 -24.69
CA ILE A 14 -21.05 -10.99 -24.09
C ILE A 14 -20.10 -11.57 -25.13
N VAL A 15 -19.05 -10.82 -25.41
CA VAL A 15 -17.90 -11.26 -26.20
C VAL A 15 -16.73 -11.46 -25.26
N SER A 16 -16.09 -12.63 -25.28
CA SER A 16 -14.93 -12.91 -24.44
C SER A 16 -13.74 -13.39 -25.25
N PHE A 17 -12.54 -12.95 -24.85
CA PHE A 17 -11.26 -13.39 -25.41
C PHE A 17 -10.17 -13.32 -24.34
N THR A 18 -9.03 -13.96 -24.60
CA THR A 18 -7.86 -13.89 -23.74
C THR A 18 -6.79 -13.01 -24.39
N ALA A 19 -6.39 -11.95 -23.70
CA ALA A 19 -5.28 -11.09 -24.10
C ALA A 19 -3.99 -11.53 -23.42
N MET A 20 -2.87 -11.41 -24.13
CA MET A 20 -1.51 -11.71 -23.64
C MET A 20 -1.37 -13.11 -23.01
N ASN A 21 -2.20 -14.08 -23.46
CA ASN A 21 -2.30 -15.43 -22.90
C ASN A 21 -2.57 -15.50 -21.38
N LYS A 22 -3.03 -14.41 -20.78
CA LYS A 22 -3.12 -14.26 -19.33
C LYS A 22 -4.45 -13.65 -18.88
N PHE A 23 -4.89 -12.57 -19.51
CA PHE A 23 -6.05 -11.80 -19.08
C PHE A 23 -7.30 -12.21 -19.85
N LYS A 24 -8.29 -12.71 -19.14
CA LYS A 24 -9.61 -12.96 -19.72
C LYS A 24 -10.39 -11.64 -19.73
N LEU A 25 -10.69 -11.13 -20.93
CA LEU A 25 -11.52 -9.94 -21.11
C LEU A 25 -12.94 -10.35 -21.51
N GLU A 26 -13.91 -9.62 -21.01
CA GLU A 26 -15.31 -9.74 -21.36
C GLU A 26 -15.87 -8.36 -21.71
N GLY A 27 -16.44 -8.24 -22.92
CA GLY A 27 -17.14 -7.04 -23.38
C GLY A 27 -18.64 -7.29 -23.43
N THR A 28 -19.45 -6.42 -22.84
CA THR A 28 -20.91 -6.42 -22.96
C THR A 28 -21.33 -5.44 -24.05
N ILE A 29 -22.07 -5.93 -25.05
CA ILE A 29 -22.61 -5.15 -26.13
C ILE A 29 -24.13 -5.10 -25.97
N GLY A 30 -24.69 -3.90 -25.89
CA GLY A 30 -26.13 -3.68 -25.77
C GLY A 30 -26.91 -4.06 -27.05
N SER A 31 -28.22 -4.08 -26.97
CA SER A 31 -29.10 -4.38 -28.10
C SER A 31 -29.00 -3.36 -29.22
N ASP A 32 -28.50 -2.17 -28.92
CA ASP A 32 -28.21 -1.08 -29.85
C ASP A 32 -26.84 -1.21 -30.55
N GLY A 33 -26.09 -2.28 -30.25
CA GLY A 33 -24.76 -2.53 -30.80
C GLY A 33 -23.64 -1.75 -30.07
N MET A 34 -23.93 -0.98 -29.01
CA MET A 34 -22.94 -0.20 -28.29
C MET A 34 -22.31 -1.03 -27.15
N VAL A 35 -21.02 -0.86 -26.95
CA VAL A 35 -20.31 -1.45 -25.79
C VAL A 35 -20.75 -0.74 -24.53
N THR A 36 -21.28 -1.45 -23.54
CA THR A 36 -21.71 -0.87 -22.27
C THR A 36 -20.75 -1.13 -21.14
N ARG A 37 -19.94 -2.21 -21.23
CA ARG A 37 -18.95 -2.60 -20.21
C ARG A 37 -17.83 -3.40 -20.85
N VAL A 38 -16.62 -3.19 -20.35
CA VAL A 38 -15.46 -4.07 -20.57
C VAL A 38 -14.87 -4.39 -19.22
N GLN A 39 -14.67 -5.68 -18.93
CA GLN A 39 -14.17 -6.14 -17.64
C GLN A 39 -13.07 -7.18 -17.79
N THR A 40 -12.18 -7.19 -16.80
CA THR A 40 -11.14 -8.19 -16.59
C THR A 40 -10.81 -8.29 -15.11
N LYS A 41 -9.81 -9.10 -14.77
CA LYS A 41 -9.15 -9.07 -13.47
C LYS A 41 -7.71 -8.67 -13.66
N PHE A 42 -7.20 -7.83 -12.73
CA PHE A 42 -5.80 -7.40 -12.68
C PHE A 42 -5.14 -7.89 -11.39
N PRO A 43 -3.87 -8.31 -11.42
CA PRO A 43 -3.15 -8.66 -10.20
C PRO A 43 -2.91 -7.41 -9.37
N ASN A 44 -3.32 -7.46 -8.11
CA ASN A 44 -3.09 -6.41 -7.12
C ASN A 44 -2.43 -7.02 -5.89
N PRO A 45 -1.38 -6.42 -5.32
CA PRO A 45 -0.64 -7.01 -4.19
C PRO A 45 -1.48 -7.15 -2.92
N VAL A 46 -2.55 -6.37 -2.75
CA VAL A 46 -3.47 -6.43 -1.61
C VAL A 46 -4.73 -7.20 -1.93
N LEU A 47 -5.36 -6.91 -3.09
CA LEU A 47 -6.66 -7.45 -3.49
C LEU A 47 -6.58 -8.72 -4.35
N GLY A 48 -5.38 -9.25 -4.60
CA GLY A 48 -5.20 -10.46 -5.40
C GLY A 48 -5.66 -10.28 -6.85
N ASP A 49 -6.53 -11.18 -7.34
CA ASP A 49 -7.16 -11.09 -8.66
C ASP A 49 -8.28 -10.03 -8.62
N MET A 50 -7.92 -8.77 -8.58
CA MET A 50 -8.79 -7.61 -8.42
C MET A 50 -9.70 -7.42 -9.64
N ASP A 51 -10.99 -7.16 -9.40
CA ASP A 51 -11.92 -6.79 -10.47
C ASP A 51 -11.55 -5.41 -11.05
N TYR A 52 -11.50 -5.35 -12.38
CA TYR A 52 -11.14 -4.17 -13.14
C TYR A 52 -12.08 -4.01 -14.31
N PHE A 53 -12.82 -2.92 -14.38
CA PHE A 53 -13.78 -2.72 -15.47
C PHE A 53 -14.01 -1.26 -15.82
N PHE A 54 -14.44 -1.06 -17.07
CA PHE A 54 -14.96 0.21 -17.57
C PHE A 54 -16.44 0.06 -17.88
N THR A 55 -17.22 1.10 -17.59
CA THR A 55 -18.57 1.28 -18.12
C THR A 55 -18.62 2.46 -19.06
N TYR A 56 -19.42 2.34 -20.10
CA TYR A 56 -19.58 3.31 -21.18
C TYR A 56 -21.05 3.67 -21.33
N SER A 57 -21.37 4.96 -21.35
CA SER A 57 -22.73 5.47 -21.53
C SER A 57 -22.76 6.80 -22.29
N ASP A 58 -23.97 7.31 -22.51
CA ASP A 58 -24.22 8.62 -23.11
C ASP A 58 -23.54 8.76 -24.49
N TYR A 59 -23.73 7.76 -25.33
CA TYR A 59 -23.17 7.73 -26.67
C TYR A 59 -23.71 8.88 -27.52
N LYS A 60 -22.80 9.63 -28.16
CA LYS A 60 -23.10 10.70 -29.13
C LYS A 60 -22.43 10.41 -30.46
N ASP A 61 -23.00 10.96 -31.53
CA ASP A 61 -22.40 10.90 -32.86
C ASP A 61 -21.39 12.04 -33.06
N PHE A 62 -20.21 11.68 -33.49
CA PHE A 62 -19.13 12.60 -33.84
C PHE A 62 -18.70 12.33 -35.28
N GLY A 63 -19.44 12.93 -36.23
CA GLY A 63 -19.13 12.78 -37.64
C GLY A 63 -19.29 11.34 -38.18
N GLY A 64 -20.35 10.64 -37.78
CA GLY A 64 -20.67 9.26 -38.15
C GLY A 64 -20.08 8.17 -37.28
N VAL A 65 -19.27 8.55 -36.24
CA VAL A 65 -18.74 7.62 -35.26
C VAL A 65 -19.43 7.85 -33.91
N LYS A 66 -20.09 6.82 -33.39
CA LYS A 66 -20.69 6.86 -32.06
C LYS A 66 -19.61 6.64 -31.01
N PHE A 67 -19.46 7.58 -30.06
CA PHE A 67 -18.47 7.53 -28.99
C PHE A 67 -19.15 7.77 -27.64
N PRO A 68 -18.78 7.04 -26.56
CA PRO A 68 -19.34 7.25 -25.22
C PRO A 68 -18.84 8.57 -24.66
N THR A 69 -19.74 9.42 -24.17
CA THR A 69 -19.36 10.69 -23.52
C THR A 69 -19.22 10.56 -22.01
N LYS A 70 -19.67 9.44 -21.43
CA LYS A 70 -19.39 9.10 -20.03
C LYS A 70 -18.65 7.76 -19.97
N ILE A 71 -17.46 7.77 -19.33
CA ILE A 71 -16.62 6.60 -19.13
C ILE A 71 -16.27 6.53 -17.64
N VAL A 72 -16.58 5.41 -17.00
CA VAL A 72 -16.22 5.18 -15.59
C VAL A 72 -15.31 3.96 -15.51
N GLN A 73 -14.12 4.16 -14.95
CA GLN A 73 -13.20 3.10 -14.57
C GLN A 73 -13.44 2.70 -13.12
N SER A 74 -13.48 1.39 -12.85
CA SER A 74 -13.64 0.87 -11.50
C SER A 74 -12.59 -0.21 -11.21
N GLU A 75 -12.06 -0.17 -9.99
CA GLU A 75 -11.07 -1.11 -9.45
C GLU A 75 -11.55 -1.63 -8.11
N GLY A 76 -11.49 -2.96 -7.90
CA GLY A 76 -11.94 -3.57 -6.65
C GLY A 76 -13.41 -3.34 -6.31
N GLY A 77 -14.23 -2.91 -7.28
CA GLY A 77 -15.64 -2.59 -7.11
C GLY A 77 -15.96 -1.10 -6.90
N PHE A 78 -14.95 -0.24 -6.83
CA PHE A 78 -15.10 1.20 -6.61
C PHE A 78 -14.73 2.01 -7.85
N PRO A 79 -15.43 3.12 -8.16
CA PRO A 79 -15.03 4.03 -9.23
C PRO A 79 -13.74 4.76 -8.82
N VAL A 80 -12.73 4.69 -9.70
CA VAL A 80 -11.44 5.37 -9.49
C VAL A 80 -11.21 6.50 -10.49
N ASN A 81 -11.96 6.48 -11.60
CA ASN A 81 -11.87 7.53 -12.60
C ASN A 81 -13.23 7.70 -13.30
N GLU A 82 -13.74 8.93 -13.36
CA GLU A 82 -14.94 9.29 -14.10
C GLU A 82 -14.62 10.35 -15.14
N LEU A 83 -14.75 10.00 -16.42
CA LEU A 83 -14.46 10.88 -17.53
C LEU A 83 -15.75 11.36 -18.19
N THR A 84 -15.83 12.66 -18.44
CA THR A 84 -16.80 13.28 -19.35
C THR A 84 -16.07 13.72 -20.59
N VAL A 85 -16.39 13.08 -21.74
CA VAL A 85 -15.79 13.43 -23.02
C VAL A 85 -16.57 14.59 -23.63
N THR A 86 -15.90 15.71 -23.83
CA THR A 86 -16.50 16.95 -24.35
C THR A 86 -16.32 17.10 -25.84
N ASN A 87 -15.28 16.51 -26.43
CA ASN A 87 -14.98 16.57 -27.85
C ASN A 87 -14.28 15.32 -28.34
N VAL A 88 -14.53 14.92 -29.59
CA VAL A 88 -13.86 13.83 -30.29
C VAL A 88 -13.45 14.32 -31.66
N GLN A 89 -12.18 14.19 -32.01
CA GLN A 89 -11.65 14.51 -33.32
C GLN A 89 -11.25 13.19 -34.03
N LEU A 90 -11.82 12.93 -35.18
CA LEU A 90 -11.57 11.71 -35.92
C LEU A 90 -10.35 11.85 -36.84
N ASN A 91 -9.57 10.79 -36.93
CA ASN A 91 -8.45 10.64 -37.87
C ASN A 91 -7.41 11.78 -37.82
N VAL A 92 -7.28 12.45 -36.68
CA VAL A 92 -6.20 13.43 -36.49
C VAL A 92 -4.85 12.73 -36.38
N ALA A 93 -3.80 13.35 -36.90
CA ALA A 93 -2.45 12.87 -36.64
C ALA A 93 -2.12 13.01 -35.15
N VAL A 94 -1.69 11.92 -34.53
CA VAL A 94 -1.30 11.88 -33.13
C VAL A 94 0.18 11.54 -33.06
N ASP A 95 0.96 12.44 -32.47
CA ASP A 95 2.36 12.19 -32.11
C ASP A 95 2.47 12.05 -30.59
N ILE A 96 2.54 10.80 -30.11
CA ILE A 96 2.72 10.47 -28.69
C ILE A 96 4.01 9.65 -28.60
N ALA A 97 5.13 10.35 -28.71
CA ALA A 97 6.44 9.71 -28.58
C ALA A 97 6.68 9.28 -27.12
N VAL A 98 7.13 8.04 -26.92
CA VAL A 98 7.64 7.60 -25.63
C VAL A 98 8.97 8.35 -25.36
N PRO A 99 9.12 9.06 -24.24
CA PRO A 99 10.37 9.77 -23.92
C PRO A 99 11.58 8.82 -23.99
N ALA A 100 12.70 9.27 -24.53
CA ALA A 100 13.88 8.44 -24.79
C ALA A 100 14.42 7.76 -23.51
N ASN A 101 14.37 8.44 -22.37
CA ASN A 101 14.75 7.89 -21.07
C ASN A 101 13.81 6.77 -20.58
N VAL A 102 12.56 6.74 -21.05
CA VAL A 102 11.59 5.68 -20.72
C VAL A 102 11.75 4.47 -21.66
N GLN A 103 12.07 4.70 -22.94
CA GLN A 103 12.27 3.63 -23.93
C GLN A 103 13.37 2.65 -23.52
N THR A 104 14.42 3.13 -22.87
CA THR A 104 15.61 2.35 -22.48
C THR A 104 15.65 2.06 -20.97
N ALA A 105 14.66 2.51 -20.21
CA ALA A 105 14.62 2.30 -18.76
C ALA A 105 14.46 0.81 -18.42
N THR A 106 15.25 0.36 -17.46
CA THR A 106 15.10 -0.95 -16.83
C THR A 106 14.57 -0.76 -15.42
N ILE A 107 13.76 -1.70 -14.95
CA ILE A 107 13.30 -1.70 -13.56
C ILE A 107 14.52 -2.10 -12.69
N PRO A 108 14.99 -1.22 -11.80
CA PRO A 108 16.12 -1.56 -10.94
C PRO A 108 15.73 -2.67 -9.96
N PRO A 109 16.69 -3.55 -9.60
CA PRO A 109 16.42 -4.56 -8.58
C PRO A 109 16.11 -3.90 -7.23
N VAL A 110 15.26 -4.55 -6.44
CA VAL A 110 14.99 -4.11 -5.07
C VAL A 110 16.27 -4.27 -4.24
N THR A 111 16.71 -3.18 -3.64
CA THR A 111 17.89 -3.15 -2.75
C THR A 111 17.50 -2.71 -1.36
N ILE A 112 18.19 -3.23 -0.34
CA ILE A 112 18.02 -2.86 1.05
C ILE A 112 19.27 -2.16 1.53
N ALA A 113 19.12 -0.92 1.99
CA ALA A 113 20.16 -0.17 2.68
C ALA A 113 19.96 -0.32 4.19
N THR A 114 20.80 -1.12 4.83
CA THR A 114 20.66 -1.45 6.25
C THR A 114 21.47 -0.49 7.11
N THR A 115 20.82 0.10 8.13
CA THR A 115 21.46 0.97 9.13
C THR A 115 21.08 0.49 10.52
N LYS A 116 22.05 0.17 11.37
CA LYS A 116 21.79 -0.09 12.80
C LYS A 116 21.50 1.24 13.49
N ILE A 117 20.31 1.41 14.10
CA ILE A 117 19.87 2.66 14.72
C ILE A 117 19.81 2.58 16.25
N ALA A 118 19.78 1.37 16.78
CA ALA A 118 19.97 1.08 18.20
C ALA A 118 20.37 -0.37 18.39
N ASP A 119 20.61 -0.80 19.64
CA ASP A 119 20.93 -2.20 19.89
C ASP A 119 19.70 -3.08 19.64
N GLY A 120 19.87 -4.09 18.75
CA GLY A 120 18.77 -4.93 18.28
C GLY A 120 17.73 -4.21 17.39
N VAL A 121 18.06 -3.02 16.85
CA VAL A 121 17.14 -2.25 15.99
C VAL A 121 17.83 -1.78 14.71
N TRP A 122 17.25 -2.11 13.57
CA TRP A 122 17.77 -1.73 12.24
C TRP A 122 16.70 -1.04 11.41
N PHE A 123 17.10 0.03 10.76
CA PHE A 123 16.35 0.68 9.69
C PHE A 123 16.76 0.04 8.36
N LEU A 124 15.78 -0.41 7.60
CA LEU A 124 15.95 -1.02 6.28
C LEU A 124 15.39 -0.06 5.22
N GLY A 125 16.27 0.79 4.72
CA GLY A 125 15.99 1.75 3.66
C GLY A 125 15.98 1.11 2.28
N GLY A 126 15.60 1.90 1.30
CA GLY A 126 15.60 1.56 -0.12
C GLY A 126 14.24 1.80 -0.77
N GLY A 127 14.25 2.46 -1.94
CA GLY A 127 13.02 2.93 -2.59
C GLY A 127 12.36 4.09 -1.84
N SER A 128 11.06 4.23 -2.02
CA SER A 128 10.24 5.31 -1.45
C SER A 128 9.76 5.02 -0.02
N HIS A 129 9.72 3.73 0.38
CA HIS A 129 9.18 3.29 1.66
C HIS A 129 10.19 2.38 2.37
N HIS A 130 10.19 2.44 3.69
CA HIS A 130 11.16 1.79 4.53
C HIS A 130 10.52 0.80 5.49
N SER A 131 11.35 0.01 6.18
CA SER A 131 10.91 -0.90 7.24
C SER A 131 11.86 -0.81 8.41
N VAL A 132 11.39 -1.16 9.61
CA VAL A 132 12.24 -1.28 10.80
C VAL A 132 12.20 -2.72 11.30
N VAL A 133 13.38 -3.27 11.58
CA VAL A 133 13.53 -4.61 12.16
C VAL A 133 13.94 -4.48 13.61
N VAL A 134 13.23 -5.19 14.50
CA VAL A 134 13.51 -5.22 15.94
C VAL A 134 13.71 -6.65 16.37
N GLU A 135 14.87 -6.92 16.96
CA GLU A 135 15.24 -8.22 17.52
C GLU A 135 14.69 -8.39 18.94
N PHE A 136 14.05 -9.52 19.18
CA PHE A 136 13.67 -10.03 20.49
C PHE A 136 14.45 -11.31 20.81
N ASP A 137 14.39 -11.79 22.03
CA ASP A 137 15.13 -12.98 22.46
C ASP A 137 14.86 -14.20 21.54
N LYS A 138 13.59 -14.45 21.20
CA LYS A 138 13.17 -15.64 20.44
C LYS A 138 12.54 -15.37 19.09
N PHE A 139 12.39 -14.12 18.69
CA PHE A 139 11.72 -13.74 17.44
C PHE A 139 12.16 -12.36 16.94
N ILE A 140 11.70 -12.05 15.74
CA ILE A 140 11.84 -10.73 15.09
C ILE A 140 10.46 -10.10 14.98
N THR A 141 10.38 -8.79 15.18
CA THR A 141 9.25 -7.94 14.73
C THR A 141 9.73 -7.06 13.60
N VAL A 142 8.93 -6.98 12.54
CA VAL A 142 9.11 -5.99 11.47
C VAL A 142 8.03 -4.94 11.59
N ILE A 143 8.37 -3.68 11.44
CA ILE A 143 7.44 -2.56 11.34
C ILE A 143 7.44 -2.12 9.88
N GLU A 144 6.28 -2.13 9.24
CA GLU A 144 5.98 -1.89 7.84
C GLU A 144 6.43 -2.97 6.85
N GLY A 145 5.43 -3.40 6.04
CA GLY A 145 5.60 -4.30 4.90
C GLY A 145 5.13 -3.65 3.60
N PRO A 146 5.81 -2.57 3.14
CA PRO A 146 5.31 -1.69 2.11
C PRO A 146 5.46 -2.27 0.69
N LEU A 147 4.79 -1.58 -0.25
CA LEU A 147 4.88 -1.69 -1.70
C LEU A 147 4.40 -3.03 -2.26
N ALA A 148 5.26 -4.07 -2.27
CA ALA A 148 4.97 -5.32 -2.96
C ALA A 148 5.73 -6.51 -2.34
N GLU A 149 5.44 -7.71 -2.87
CA GLU A 149 6.08 -8.96 -2.45
C GLU A 149 7.60 -8.89 -2.56
N GLU A 150 8.13 -8.38 -3.67
CA GLU A 150 9.58 -8.31 -3.92
C GLU A 150 10.31 -7.49 -2.85
N ARG A 151 9.70 -6.37 -2.42
CA ARG A 151 10.24 -5.55 -1.33
C ARG A 151 10.21 -6.31 -0.01
N SER A 152 9.10 -6.97 0.31
CA SER A 152 8.96 -7.74 1.54
C SER A 152 9.89 -8.95 1.58
N LEU A 153 10.07 -9.67 0.48
CA LEU A 153 11.04 -10.77 0.40
C LEU A 153 12.47 -10.29 0.67
N ALA A 154 12.86 -9.12 0.13
CA ALA A 154 14.16 -8.54 0.37
C ALA A 154 14.36 -8.13 1.84
N VAL A 155 13.33 -7.51 2.47
CA VAL A 155 13.34 -7.17 3.90
C VAL A 155 13.42 -8.42 4.77
N ILE A 156 12.65 -9.46 4.47
CA ILE A 156 12.66 -10.74 5.20
C ILE A 156 14.04 -11.41 5.12
N ALA A 157 14.62 -11.43 3.92
CA ALA A 157 15.96 -12.01 3.72
C ALA A 157 17.01 -11.25 4.53
N GLU A 158 17.00 -9.92 4.51
CA GLU A 158 17.93 -9.11 5.28
C GLU A 158 17.70 -9.25 6.80
N ALA A 159 16.44 -9.27 7.26
CA ALA A 159 16.10 -9.48 8.68
C ALA A 159 16.63 -10.84 9.19
N LYS A 160 16.48 -11.92 8.41
CA LYS A 160 17.00 -13.25 8.75
C LYS A 160 18.53 -13.32 8.71
N LYS A 161 19.19 -12.50 7.89
CA LYS A 161 20.64 -12.37 7.86
C LYS A 161 21.16 -11.61 9.09
N LEU A 162 20.48 -10.52 9.48
CA LEU A 162 20.83 -9.72 10.67
C LEU A 162 20.61 -10.50 11.98
N VAL A 163 19.53 -11.28 12.02
CA VAL A 163 19.07 -12.01 13.21
C VAL A 163 18.81 -13.47 12.81
N PRO A 164 19.86 -14.29 12.66
CA PRO A 164 19.72 -15.67 12.22
C PRO A 164 18.95 -16.54 13.24
N ASN A 165 18.28 -17.57 12.73
CA ASN A 165 17.58 -18.59 13.51
C ASN A 165 16.37 -18.10 14.33
N LYS A 166 15.90 -16.87 14.13
CA LYS A 166 14.68 -16.37 14.76
C LYS A 166 13.57 -16.16 13.72
N PRO A 167 12.33 -16.61 13.98
CA PRO A 167 11.20 -16.38 13.09
C PRO A 167 10.75 -14.91 13.17
N ILE A 168 10.19 -14.40 12.08
CA ILE A 168 9.42 -13.15 12.10
C ILE A 168 8.06 -13.49 12.70
N LYS A 169 7.82 -13.06 13.93
CA LYS A 169 6.60 -13.36 14.67
C LYS A 169 5.52 -12.32 14.47
N TYR A 170 5.91 -11.06 14.35
CA TYR A 170 4.98 -9.95 14.17
C TYR A 170 5.40 -9.07 13.01
N LEU A 171 4.41 -8.58 12.27
CA LEU A 171 4.52 -7.41 11.42
C LEU A 171 3.54 -6.35 11.95
N VAL A 172 4.04 -5.15 12.25
CA VAL A 172 3.20 -3.99 12.56
C VAL A 172 2.93 -3.23 11.28
N SER A 173 1.65 -3.13 10.89
CA SER A 173 1.19 -2.33 9.73
C SER A 173 0.56 -1.06 10.27
N THR A 174 1.12 0.09 9.92
CA THR A 174 0.65 1.39 10.45
C THR A 174 -0.75 1.73 9.98
N HIS A 175 -1.09 1.40 8.73
CA HIS A 175 -2.42 1.61 8.16
C HIS A 175 -2.65 0.77 6.88
N HIS A 176 -3.83 0.89 6.25
CA HIS A 176 -4.27 -0.01 5.19
C HIS A 176 -3.93 0.45 3.77
N HIS A 177 -3.41 1.65 3.54
CA HIS A 177 -3.09 2.12 2.20
C HIS A 177 -2.17 1.15 1.46
N PHE A 178 -2.34 1.02 0.13
CA PHE A 178 -1.72 -0.04 -0.65
C PHE A 178 -0.20 0.01 -0.66
N ASP A 179 0.36 1.21 -0.62
CA ASP A 179 1.80 1.44 -0.54
C ASP A 179 2.41 1.03 0.81
N HIS A 180 1.62 0.91 1.90
CA HIS A 180 2.03 0.39 3.21
C HIS A 180 1.64 -1.08 3.40
N SER A 181 0.60 -1.54 2.74
CA SER A 181 0.05 -2.89 2.94
C SER A 181 0.35 -3.89 1.81
N GLY A 182 0.94 -3.43 0.70
CA GLY A 182 1.16 -4.27 -0.48
C GLY A 182 2.05 -5.50 -0.26
N GLY A 183 2.89 -5.48 0.76
CA GLY A 183 3.75 -6.62 1.09
C GLY A 183 3.25 -7.51 2.23
N LEU A 184 2.12 -7.20 2.88
CA LEU A 184 1.65 -7.91 4.09
C LEU A 184 1.38 -9.40 3.85
N ARG A 185 0.86 -9.76 2.68
CA ARG A 185 0.59 -11.15 2.31
C ARG A 185 1.87 -12.02 2.36
N THR A 186 3.02 -11.45 2.05
CA THR A 186 4.32 -12.13 2.14
C THR A 186 4.65 -12.48 3.60
N TYR A 187 4.37 -11.59 4.55
CA TYR A 187 4.58 -11.89 5.98
C TYR A 187 3.56 -12.90 6.52
N VAL A 188 2.33 -12.90 6.01
CA VAL A 188 1.37 -13.96 6.32
C VAL A 188 1.91 -15.33 5.86
N SER A 189 2.53 -15.42 4.70
CA SER A 189 3.15 -16.66 4.20
C SER A 189 4.35 -17.13 5.07
N GLU A 190 5.03 -16.23 5.75
CA GLU A 190 6.06 -16.56 6.76
C GLU A 190 5.44 -17.03 8.09
N GLY A 191 4.14 -16.82 8.30
CA GLY A 191 3.43 -17.15 9.53
C GLY A 191 3.45 -16.05 10.58
N ALA A 192 3.80 -14.82 10.19
CA ALA A 192 3.75 -13.67 11.07
C ALA A 192 2.32 -13.28 11.43
N THR A 193 2.12 -12.78 12.64
CA THR A 193 0.88 -12.11 13.06
C THR A 193 0.93 -10.66 12.61
N ILE A 194 -0.07 -10.24 11.84
CA ILE A 194 -0.21 -8.83 11.41
C ILE A 194 -0.88 -8.05 12.53
N VAL A 195 -0.16 -7.07 13.08
CA VAL A 195 -0.65 -6.14 14.10
C VAL A 195 -1.16 -4.89 13.38
N THR A 196 -2.42 -4.55 13.56
CA THR A 196 -3.08 -3.44 12.86
C THR A 196 -4.15 -2.80 13.74
N GLU A 197 -4.57 -1.59 13.41
CA GLU A 197 -5.71 -0.95 14.07
C GLU A 197 -6.98 -1.82 13.95
N ALA A 198 -7.87 -1.75 14.95
CA ALA A 198 -8.97 -2.69 15.10
C ALA A 198 -9.96 -2.70 13.95
N SER A 199 -10.25 -1.56 13.34
CA SER A 199 -11.18 -1.44 12.19
C SER A 199 -10.65 -2.13 10.94
N ASN A 200 -9.33 -2.25 10.77
CA ASN A 200 -8.69 -2.93 9.63
C ASN A 200 -8.76 -4.46 9.72
N LYS A 201 -9.03 -5.04 10.90
CA LYS A 201 -9.03 -6.49 11.07
C LYS A 201 -9.98 -7.24 10.14
N PRO A 202 -11.25 -6.81 9.93
CA PRO A 202 -12.15 -7.47 8.97
C PRO A 202 -11.67 -7.34 7.52
N TYR A 203 -11.09 -6.21 7.16
CA TYR A 203 -10.54 -5.96 5.84
C TYR A 203 -9.36 -6.90 5.54
N PHE A 204 -8.34 -6.92 6.38
CA PHE A 204 -7.19 -7.80 6.21
C PHE A 204 -7.56 -9.29 6.33
N GLY A 205 -8.53 -9.63 7.16
CA GLY A 205 -9.06 -10.98 7.23
C GLY A 205 -9.62 -11.49 5.90
N LYS A 206 -10.14 -10.60 5.06
CA LYS A 206 -10.59 -10.91 3.70
C LYS A 206 -9.43 -10.88 2.69
N THR A 207 -8.64 -9.80 2.66
CA THR A 207 -7.62 -9.58 1.63
C THR A 207 -6.49 -10.62 1.69
N PHE A 208 -6.15 -11.13 2.87
CA PHE A 208 -5.14 -12.20 2.98
C PHE A 208 -5.60 -13.56 2.44
N MET A 209 -6.90 -13.76 2.21
CA MET A 209 -7.48 -15.00 1.70
C MET A 209 -7.95 -14.90 0.24
N VAL A 210 -7.85 -13.73 -0.39
CA VAL A 210 -8.27 -13.58 -1.79
C VAL A 210 -7.38 -14.38 -2.73
N PRO A 211 -7.93 -14.92 -3.82
CA PRO A 211 -7.15 -15.59 -4.87
C PRO A 211 -6.14 -14.63 -5.50
N ALA A 212 -4.93 -15.13 -5.78
CA ALA A 212 -3.92 -14.47 -6.58
C ALA A 212 -3.44 -15.49 -7.65
N THR A 213 -4.29 -15.75 -8.64
CA THR A 213 -4.04 -16.80 -9.65
C THR A 213 -3.39 -16.24 -10.91
N ILE A 214 -3.61 -14.97 -11.21
CA ILE A 214 -3.03 -14.28 -12.37
C ILE A 214 -1.53 -14.04 -12.15
N GLN A 215 -1.16 -13.66 -10.91
CA GLN A 215 0.23 -13.51 -10.46
C GLN A 215 0.36 -14.11 -9.05
N PRO A 216 0.64 -15.44 -8.98
CA PRO A 216 0.69 -16.13 -7.70
C PRO A 216 1.79 -15.61 -6.80
N ASP A 217 1.41 -15.06 -5.63
CA ASP A 217 2.29 -14.58 -4.57
C ASP A 217 2.68 -15.68 -3.57
N ALA A 218 3.54 -15.37 -2.61
CA ALA A 218 3.99 -16.30 -1.58
C ALA A 218 2.83 -16.84 -0.74
N GLN A 219 1.84 -16.00 -0.40
CA GLN A 219 0.68 -16.42 0.39
C GLN A 219 -0.23 -17.36 -0.39
N SER A 220 -0.47 -17.13 -1.67
CA SER A 220 -1.28 -18.01 -2.52
C SER A 220 -0.62 -19.37 -2.74
N LYS A 221 0.71 -19.48 -2.61
CA LYS A 221 1.47 -20.72 -2.66
C LYS A 221 1.53 -21.44 -1.31
N ALA A 222 1.67 -20.68 -0.22
CA ALA A 222 1.82 -21.21 1.13
C ALA A 222 0.50 -21.62 1.77
N HIS A 223 -0.62 -20.98 1.37
CA HIS A 223 -1.98 -21.21 1.92
C HIS A 223 -2.04 -21.11 3.45
N LYS A 224 -1.23 -20.24 4.06
CA LYS A 224 -1.23 -20.09 5.52
C LYS A 224 -2.48 -19.37 6.00
N LYS A 225 -3.00 -19.84 7.14
CA LYS A 225 -4.10 -19.17 7.83
C LYS A 225 -3.60 -17.84 8.41
N PRO A 226 -4.19 -16.70 8.04
CA PRO A 226 -3.80 -15.40 8.58
C PRO A 226 -4.04 -15.29 10.09
N SER A 227 -3.11 -14.65 10.79
CA SER A 227 -3.28 -14.23 12.18
C SER A 227 -3.26 -12.69 12.21
N VAL A 228 -4.31 -12.08 12.75
CA VAL A 228 -4.45 -10.61 12.82
C VAL A 228 -4.73 -10.20 14.26
N GLN A 229 -3.81 -9.43 14.83
CA GLN A 229 -3.92 -8.79 16.13
C GLN A 229 -4.48 -7.38 15.95
N ALA A 230 -5.70 -7.16 16.44
CA ALA A 230 -6.32 -5.84 16.47
C ALA A 230 -5.77 -4.99 17.63
N VAL A 231 -5.58 -3.70 17.38
CA VAL A 231 -5.15 -2.70 18.37
C VAL A 231 -6.26 -1.66 18.49
N THR A 232 -6.88 -1.55 19.67
CA THR A 232 -7.91 -0.54 19.96
C THR A 232 -7.31 0.71 20.62
N ASP A 233 -6.49 0.49 21.66
CA ASP A 233 -5.86 1.59 22.42
C ASP A 233 -4.34 1.45 22.47
N LYS A 234 -3.88 0.23 22.80
CA LYS A 234 -2.47 -0.10 22.93
C LYS A 234 -2.25 -1.60 22.74
N PHE A 235 -1.18 -1.96 22.04
CA PHE A 235 -0.67 -3.33 22.02
C PHE A 235 0.81 -3.32 22.39
N VAL A 236 1.25 -4.27 23.24
CA VAL A 236 2.63 -4.37 23.68
C VAL A 236 3.24 -5.67 23.19
N ILE A 237 4.37 -5.57 22.51
CA ILE A 237 5.22 -6.69 22.12
C ILE A 237 6.47 -6.62 23.01
N THR A 238 6.71 -7.62 23.84
CA THR A 238 7.84 -7.61 24.78
C THR A 238 8.39 -9.01 25.06
N ASP A 239 9.67 -9.06 25.43
CA ASP A 239 10.35 -10.23 26.01
C ASP A 239 11.01 -9.89 27.38
N GLY A 240 10.73 -8.68 27.90
CA GLY A 240 11.30 -8.16 29.14
C GLY A 240 12.58 -7.32 28.93
N LYS A 241 13.31 -7.50 27.80
CA LYS A 241 14.47 -6.66 27.44
C LYS A 241 14.09 -5.66 26.36
N GLN A 242 13.49 -6.15 25.29
CA GLN A 242 12.99 -5.33 24.20
C GLN A 242 11.48 -5.14 24.35
N THR A 243 11.00 -3.95 24.03
CA THR A 243 9.57 -3.62 24.09
C THR A 243 9.20 -2.67 22.98
N ILE A 244 8.16 -3.03 22.23
CA ILE A 244 7.47 -2.14 21.29
C ILE A 244 6.07 -1.90 21.82
N GLU A 245 5.69 -0.65 21.92
CA GLU A 245 4.32 -0.22 22.19
C GLU A 245 3.71 0.33 20.91
N VAL A 246 2.57 -0.21 20.50
CA VAL A 246 1.85 0.20 19.30
C VAL A 246 0.58 0.92 19.71
N TYR A 247 0.35 2.10 19.15
CA TYR A 247 -0.77 2.97 19.50
C TYR A 247 -1.49 3.50 18.27
N PRO A 248 -2.82 3.49 18.23
CA PRO A 248 -3.58 4.29 17.28
C PRO A 248 -3.38 5.79 17.54
N THR A 249 -3.21 6.56 16.49
CA THR A 249 -3.23 8.02 16.53
C THR A 249 -4.66 8.53 16.65
N LYS A 250 -4.83 9.81 16.98
CA LYS A 250 -6.14 10.48 17.01
C LYS A 250 -6.09 11.77 16.22
N GLY A 251 -7.16 12.04 15.49
CA GLY A 251 -7.33 13.27 14.74
C GLY A 251 -6.49 13.36 13.48
N ASP A 252 -5.88 12.27 13.03
CA ASP A 252 -5.10 12.23 11.80
C ASP A 252 -6.02 12.52 10.59
N GLN A 253 -5.50 13.31 9.62
CA GLN A 253 -6.25 13.67 8.43
C GLN A 253 -5.94 12.76 7.23
N HIS A 254 -4.93 11.90 7.38
CA HIS A 254 -4.52 10.95 6.36
C HIS A 254 -5.45 9.73 6.35
N THR A 255 -5.68 9.16 7.54
CA THR A 255 -6.61 8.05 7.77
C THR A 255 -6.96 7.93 9.26
N ASP A 256 -8.19 7.48 9.56
CA ASP A 256 -8.66 7.33 10.95
C ASP A 256 -7.96 6.19 11.72
N GLU A 257 -7.37 5.22 11.00
CA GLU A 257 -6.77 4.01 11.57
C GLU A 257 -5.24 4.00 11.56
N LEU A 258 -4.61 5.17 11.49
CA LEU A 258 -3.15 5.27 11.55
C LEU A 258 -2.63 4.88 12.94
N MET A 259 -1.52 4.16 12.95
CA MET A 259 -0.80 3.77 14.17
C MET A 259 0.64 4.24 14.15
N VAL A 260 1.19 4.41 15.34
CA VAL A 260 2.62 4.60 15.58
C VAL A 260 3.17 3.45 16.41
N ALA A 261 4.46 3.13 16.25
CA ALA A 261 5.15 2.15 17.06
C ALA A 261 6.31 2.80 17.81
N TYR A 262 6.33 2.63 19.14
CA TYR A 262 7.36 3.18 20.00
C TYR A 262 8.24 2.07 20.57
N ILE A 263 9.53 2.09 20.21
CA ILE A 263 10.54 1.15 20.70
C ILE A 263 11.10 1.71 22.00
N VAL A 264 10.59 1.20 23.12
CA VAL A 264 10.74 1.79 24.45
C VAL A 264 12.19 1.92 24.91
N PRO A 265 13.04 0.85 24.90
CA PRO A 265 14.41 0.97 25.40
C PRO A 265 15.27 1.95 24.59
N ALA A 266 15.03 2.01 23.28
CA ALA A 266 15.78 2.86 22.37
C ALA A 266 15.20 4.27 22.23
N LYS A 267 14.01 4.53 22.80
CA LYS A 267 13.25 5.78 22.62
C LYS A 267 13.12 6.19 21.16
N ILE A 268 12.74 5.22 20.31
CA ILE A 268 12.54 5.42 18.88
C ILE A 268 11.04 5.39 18.57
N LEU A 269 10.53 6.44 17.93
CA LEU A 269 9.17 6.49 17.40
C LEU A 269 9.22 6.19 15.89
N VAL A 270 8.51 5.15 15.47
CA VAL A 270 8.31 4.82 14.05
C VAL A 270 6.91 5.26 13.65
N GLU A 271 6.82 6.02 12.58
CA GLU A 271 5.57 6.58 12.07
C GLU A 271 5.53 6.51 10.53
N ALA A 272 4.33 6.61 9.96
CA ALA A 272 4.10 6.69 8.53
C ALA A 272 3.15 7.86 8.21
N ASP A 273 3.42 8.58 7.12
CA ASP A 273 2.57 9.61 6.50
C ASP A 273 2.25 10.86 7.33
N SER A 274 2.70 10.90 8.59
CA SER A 274 2.57 12.10 9.40
C SER A 274 3.74 13.05 9.23
N TYR A 275 4.96 12.51 9.03
CA TYR A 275 6.19 13.27 8.83
C TYR A 275 7.15 12.54 7.88
N SER A 276 7.53 13.20 6.81
CA SER A 276 8.54 12.71 5.87
C SER A 276 9.79 13.56 5.96
N PRO A 277 10.88 13.08 6.61
CA PRO A 277 12.11 13.83 6.73
C PRO A 277 12.70 14.19 5.35
N GLY A 278 12.80 15.47 5.08
CA GLY A 278 13.41 15.99 3.86
C GLY A 278 14.95 15.98 3.89
N PRO A 279 15.61 16.67 2.94
CA PRO A 279 17.06 16.84 2.95
C PRO A 279 17.56 17.44 4.27
N PRO A 280 18.79 17.08 4.73
CA PRO A 280 19.37 17.68 5.92
C PRO A 280 19.41 19.21 5.81
N ASN A 281 19.07 19.89 6.93
CA ASN A 281 19.04 21.35 7.01
C ASN A 281 18.02 22.06 6.09
N ALA A 282 17.05 21.35 5.54
CA ALA A 282 15.94 21.99 4.85
C ALA A 282 15.22 22.99 5.79
N PRO A 283 14.81 24.17 5.28
CA PRO A 283 14.01 25.08 6.09
C PRO A 283 12.68 24.44 6.47
N PRO A 284 12.11 24.79 7.64
CA PRO A 284 10.77 24.37 7.99
C PRO A 284 9.77 24.75 6.89
N PRO A 285 8.78 23.90 6.59
CA PRO A 285 7.75 24.22 5.62
C PRO A 285 6.83 25.35 6.16
N ASN A 286 6.31 26.15 5.25
CA ASN A 286 5.31 27.16 5.60
C ASN A 286 4.19 27.16 4.55
N PRO A 287 2.95 26.72 4.90
CA PRO A 287 2.54 26.29 6.25
C PRO A 287 3.11 24.92 6.65
N VAL A 288 3.16 24.67 7.96
CA VAL A 288 3.51 23.36 8.50
C VAL A 288 2.41 22.34 8.12
N PRO A 289 2.76 21.15 7.65
CA PRO A 289 1.76 20.12 7.32
C PRO A 289 0.93 19.73 8.56
N PRO A 290 -0.41 19.71 8.48
CA PRO A 290 -1.29 19.42 9.62
C PRO A 290 -0.96 18.08 10.30
N ASN A 291 -0.69 17.01 9.52
CA ASN A 291 -0.41 15.68 10.08
C ASN A 291 0.85 15.67 10.95
N ALA A 292 1.86 16.48 10.65
CA ALA A 292 3.05 16.59 11.50
C ALA A 292 2.73 17.23 12.87
N LEU A 293 1.82 18.21 12.91
CA LEU A 293 1.33 18.79 14.17
C LEU A 293 0.50 17.76 14.96
N ILE A 294 -0.35 17.00 14.27
CA ILE A 294 -1.15 15.93 14.86
C ILE A 294 -0.27 14.82 15.45
N LEU A 295 0.82 14.44 14.76
CA LEU A 295 1.81 13.51 15.30
C LEU A 295 2.39 14.03 16.63
N TYR A 296 2.77 15.30 16.67
CA TYR A 296 3.26 15.91 17.92
C TYR A 296 2.21 15.86 19.03
N ASP A 297 0.96 16.21 18.75
CA ASP A 297 -0.13 16.19 19.72
C ASP A 297 -0.38 14.75 20.24
N ASN A 298 -0.25 13.74 19.39
CA ASN A 298 -0.31 12.33 19.80
C ASN A 298 0.88 11.92 20.65
N MET A 299 2.08 12.39 20.35
CA MET A 299 3.25 12.17 21.23
C MET A 299 2.98 12.74 22.64
N GLN A 300 2.44 13.95 22.74
CA GLN A 300 2.09 14.57 24.03
C GLN A 300 0.98 13.80 24.75
N ARG A 301 -0.10 13.46 24.05
CA ARG A 301 -1.24 12.69 24.59
C ARG A 301 -0.81 11.33 25.14
N LEU A 302 0.08 10.65 24.43
CA LEU A 302 0.60 9.32 24.81
C LEU A 302 1.80 9.40 25.76
N LYS A 303 2.30 10.59 26.07
CA LYS A 303 3.50 10.83 26.87
C LYS A 303 4.72 10.10 26.34
N LEU A 304 4.88 10.11 25.02
CA LEU A 304 6.04 9.53 24.34
C LEU A 304 7.16 10.58 24.26
N GLU A 305 8.36 10.18 24.65
CA GLU A 305 9.57 11.02 24.64
C GLU A 305 10.64 10.38 23.74
N PRO A 306 10.44 10.31 22.43
CA PRO A 306 11.44 9.75 21.54
C PRO A 306 12.68 10.65 21.47
N VAL A 307 13.83 10.02 21.30
CA VAL A 307 15.09 10.71 20.93
C VAL A 307 15.29 10.67 19.41
N THR A 308 14.65 9.72 18.75
CA THR A 308 14.68 9.54 17.29
C THR A 308 13.28 9.32 16.76
N VAL A 309 12.96 9.99 15.67
CA VAL A 309 11.76 9.73 14.84
C VAL A 309 12.19 9.03 13.55
N VAL A 310 11.52 7.96 13.21
CA VAL A 310 11.75 7.19 11.98
C VAL A 310 10.52 7.31 11.11
N GLY A 311 10.61 8.12 10.07
CA GLY A 311 9.60 8.16 9.00
C GLY A 311 9.75 6.95 8.09
N ILE A 312 8.64 6.32 7.76
CA ILE A 312 8.61 5.26 6.73
C ILE A 312 8.82 5.86 5.34
N HIS A 313 8.47 7.12 5.17
CA HIS A 313 8.82 7.94 4.02
C HIS A 313 10.03 8.83 4.28
N GLY A 314 10.58 9.41 3.22
CA GLY A 314 11.68 10.36 3.29
C GLY A 314 13.03 9.69 3.50
N ARG A 315 13.96 10.38 4.17
CA ARG A 315 15.33 9.90 4.32
C ARG A 315 15.58 8.96 5.52
N GLY A 316 14.52 8.66 6.30
CA GLY A 316 14.58 7.72 7.40
C GLY A 316 14.85 8.36 8.78
N PRO A 317 15.68 7.74 9.64
CA PRO A 317 15.83 8.16 11.03
C PRO A 317 16.39 9.58 11.17
N VAL A 318 15.75 10.39 12.02
CA VAL A 318 16.20 11.73 12.37
C VAL A 318 16.10 11.97 13.88
N PRO A 319 16.97 12.83 14.46
CA PRO A 319 16.79 13.26 15.85
C PRO A 319 15.42 13.95 16.04
N THR A 320 14.77 13.73 17.17
CA THR A 320 13.50 14.40 17.49
C THR A 320 13.60 15.91 17.44
N ALA A 321 14.75 16.49 17.77
CA ALA A 321 14.99 17.92 17.65
C ALA A 321 14.80 18.43 16.19
N GLU A 322 15.12 17.63 15.18
CA GLU A 322 14.88 18.00 13.80
C GLU A 322 13.39 18.00 13.45
N PHE A 323 12.64 17.00 13.92
CA PHE A 323 11.19 16.97 13.81
C PHE A 323 10.54 18.18 14.50
N LEU A 324 10.98 18.52 15.73
CA LEU A 324 10.48 19.69 16.45
C LEU A 324 10.75 21.00 15.68
N LYS A 325 11.96 21.15 15.15
CA LYS A 325 12.30 22.29 14.29
C LYS A 325 11.40 22.35 13.03
N PHE A 326 11.12 21.20 12.40
CA PHE A 326 10.26 21.12 11.23
C PHE A 326 8.84 21.64 11.51
N ILE A 327 8.30 21.41 12.68
CA ILE A 327 6.97 21.89 13.10
C ILE A 327 7.01 23.25 13.82
N GLY A 328 8.15 23.94 13.83
CA GLY A 328 8.30 25.25 14.47
C GLY A 328 8.29 25.22 15.98
N LYS A 329 8.67 24.09 16.59
CA LYS A 329 8.84 23.94 18.03
C LYS A 329 10.31 23.69 18.34
N SER A 330 10.80 24.30 19.43
CA SER A 330 12.20 24.20 19.90
C SER A 330 12.24 23.56 21.28
#